data_61cdf34c9a08104dfbc716e0e5770b01
#
_entry.id   61cdf34c9a08104dfbc716e0e5770b01
#
_cell.length_a   1.000
_cell.length_b   1.000
_cell.length_c   1.000
_cell.angle_alpha   90.00
_cell.angle_beta   90.00
_cell.angle_gamma   90.00
#
_symmetry.space_group_name_H-M   'P 1'
#
loop_
_entity.id
_entity.type
_entity.pdbx_description
1 polymer ?
#
loop_
_entity_poly.entity_id
_entity_poly.type
_entity_poly.pdbx_seq_one_letter_code
_entity_poly.pdbx_strand_id
1 'polypeptide(L)'
;MNKKTISIILLIIFLITTILTLANVFLDDTNSQENQTGTLTVDNKTIHYEKAGKCLEVIDGNTIQVYGVGRVQLTQVGSIDNEPNFSQAKNFVSEKCLGKTVYLDIDDKQPKDKYDRTLAIVYTNDTDINKELLNSNLAKVSYFTPSEFKKGEV
;
A
#
# COMPACT_ATOMS: atom_id res chain seq x y z
N MET A 1 -9.63 -25.14 -51.54
CA MET A 1 -10.20 -24.14 -50.59
C MET A 1 -10.27 -22.79 -51.32
N ASN A 2 -11.41 -22.13 -51.29
CA ASN A 2 -11.65 -20.89 -52.05
C ASN A 2 -10.86 -19.73 -51.37
N LYS A 3 -10.32 -18.78 -52.20
CA LYS A 3 -9.57 -17.62 -51.67
C LYS A 3 -10.36 -16.82 -50.62
N LYS A 4 -11.68 -16.72 -50.75
CA LYS A 4 -12.56 -16.08 -49.75
C LYS A 4 -12.60 -16.84 -48.44
N THR A 5 -12.60 -18.19 -48.46
CA THR A 5 -12.57 -19.02 -47.26
C THR A 5 -11.24 -18.90 -46.51
N ILE A 6 -10.12 -18.81 -47.23
CA ILE A 6 -8.80 -18.60 -46.63
C ILE A 6 -8.72 -17.24 -45.94
N SER A 7 -9.22 -16.18 -46.59
CA SER A 7 -9.23 -14.83 -46.00
C SER A 7 -10.08 -14.74 -44.75
N ILE A 8 -11.22 -15.41 -44.68
CA ILE A 8 -12.08 -15.44 -43.48
C ILE A 8 -11.39 -16.18 -42.34
N ILE A 9 -10.72 -17.30 -42.61
CA ILE A 9 -10.01 -18.09 -41.62
C ILE A 9 -8.85 -17.25 -41.03
N LEU A 10 -8.09 -16.55 -41.87
CA LEU A 10 -6.99 -15.67 -41.41
C LEU A 10 -7.51 -14.52 -40.55
N LEU A 11 -8.65 -13.94 -40.89
CA LEU A 11 -9.27 -12.87 -40.11
C LEU A 11 -9.74 -13.36 -38.74
N ILE A 12 -10.31 -14.57 -38.68
CA ILE A 12 -10.71 -15.18 -37.40
C ILE A 12 -9.50 -15.49 -36.51
N ILE A 13 -8.43 -16.04 -37.08
CA ILE A 13 -7.20 -16.32 -36.34
C ILE A 13 -6.60 -15.02 -35.79
N PHE A 14 -6.56 -13.96 -36.60
CA PHE A 14 -6.07 -12.66 -36.16
C PHE A 14 -6.92 -12.08 -35.02
N LEU A 15 -8.25 -12.20 -35.11
CA LEU A 15 -9.16 -11.74 -34.07
C LEU A 15 -8.98 -12.50 -32.76
N ILE A 16 -8.81 -13.83 -32.84
CA ILE A 16 -8.56 -14.69 -31.66
C ILE A 16 -7.22 -14.33 -31.00
N THR A 17 -6.17 -14.12 -31.79
CA THR A 17 -4.84 -13.75 -31.23
C THR A 17 -4.86 -12.38 -30.58
N THR A 18 -5.57 -11.39 -31.13
CA THR A 18 -5.70 -10.07 -30.49
C THR A 18 -6.53 -10.12 -29.22
N ILE A 19 -7.58 -10.92 -29.14
CA ILE A 19 -8.37 -11.11 -27.92
C ILE A 19 -7.53 -11.82 -26.85
N LEU A 20 -6.73 -12.82 -27.23
CA LEU A 20 -5.89 -13.57 -26.30
C LEU A 20 -4.77 -12.69 -25.72
N THR A 21 -4.17 -11.79 -26.54
CA THR A 21 -3.14 -10.84 -26.06
C THR A 21 -3.74 -9.77 -25.13
N LEU A 22 -4.93 -9.26 -25.46
CA LEU A 22 -5.64 -8.33 -24.56
C LEU A 22 -6.02 -9.01 -23.23
N ALA A 23 -6.51 -10.26 -23.27
CA ALA A 23 -6.86 -11.00 -22.07
C ALA A 23 -5.64 -11.22 -21.15
N ASN A 24 -4.48 -11.52 -21.70
CA ASN A 24 -3.24 -11.65 -20.91
C ASN A 24 -2.80 -10.32 -20.28
N VAL A 25 -2.97 -9.20 -20.96
CA VAL A 25 -2.66 -7.87 -20.39
C VAL A 25 -3.62 -7.52 -19.23
N PHE A 26 -4.90 -7.90 -19.34
CA PHE A 26 -5.87 -7.68 -18.25
C PHE A 26 -5.73 -8.68 -17.09
N LEU A 27 -5.21 -9.90 -17.34
CA LEU A 27 -5.02 -10.92 -16.30
C LEU A 27 -3.72 -10.72 -15.51
N ASP A 28 -2.72 -10.06 -16.08
CA ASP A 28 -1.46 -9.78 -15.37
C ASP A 28 -1.62 -8.73 -14.26
N ASP A 29 -2.62 -7.83 -14.39
CA ASP A 29 -2.91 -6.81 -13.37
C ASP A 29 -3.74 -7.33 -12.18
N THR A 30 -4.30 -8.56 -12.27
CA THR A 30 -5.17 -9.12 -11.22
C THR A 30 -4.49 -10.18 -10.36
N ASN A 31 -3.24 -10.55 -10.64
CA ASN A 31 -2.60 -11.72 -10.00
C ASN A 31 -1.35 -11.38 -9.18
N SER A 32 -1.26 -10.25 -8.56
CA SER A 32 -0.16 -10.05 -7.64
C SER A 32 -0.56 -9.13 -6.51
N GLN A 33 -0.55 -9.64 -5.33
CA GLN A 33 -0.39 -8.96 -4.04
C GLN A 33 -1.37 -9.44 -2.95
N GLU A 34 -1.63 -10.72 -2.87
CA GLU A 34 -2.20 -11.29 -1.65
C GLU A 34 -1.08 -11.87 -0.78
N ASN A 35 -0.86 -11.26 0.40
CA ASN A 35 -0.02 -11.77 1.51
C ASN A 35 1.45 -12.05 1.16
N GLN A 36 2.17 -11.09 0.58
CA GLN A 36 3.63 -11.20 0.47
C GLN A 36 4.29 -10.72 1.76
N THR A 37 4.68 -11.66 2.62
CA THR A 37 5.69 -11.40 3.65
C THR A 37 7.06 -11.31 2.96
N GLY A 38 7.90 -10.41 3.43
CA GLY A 38 9.24 -10.27 2.85
C GLY A 38 10.11 -9.29 3.62
N THR A 39 11.17 -8.89 2.95
CA THR A 39 12.09 -7.89 3.48
C THR A 39 12.33 -6.80 2.45
N LEU A 40 12.54 -5.58 2.92
CA LEU A 40 13.01 -4.47 2.11
C LEU A 40 14.11 -3.72 2.86
N THR A 41 14.88 -2.92 2.15
CA THR A 41 15.92 -2.10 2.77
C THR A 41 15.48 -0.63 2.74
N VAL A 42 15.31 -0.05 3.92
CA VAL A 42 14.97 1.37 4.11
C VAL A 42 16.02 1.97 5.04
N ASP A 43 16.58 3.12 4.71
CA ASP A 43 17.62 3.80 5.49
C ASP A 43 18.80 2.87 5.89
N ASN A 44 19.25 1.99 5.00
CA ASN A 44 20.28 0.96 5.23
C ASN A 44 19.93 -0.06 6.32
N LYS A 45 18.66 -0.18 6.69
CA LYS A 45 18.12 -1.22 7.58
C LYS A 45 17.29 -2.21 6.80
N THR A 46 17.44 -3.49 7.11
CA THR A 46 16.53 -4.53 6.63
C THR A 46 15.28 -4.50 7.48
N ILE A 47 14.14 -4.25 6.82
CA ILE A 47 12.81 -4.24 7.42
C ILE A 47 12.08 -5.51 7.00
N HIS A 48 11.42 -6.17 7.94
CA HIS A 48 10.48 -7.24 7.67
C HIS A 48 9.09 -6.65 7.54
N TYR A 49 8.29 -7.18 6.64
CA TYR A 49 6.88 -6.81 6.50
C TYR A 49 6.01 -8.05 6.30
N GLU A 50 4.82 -8.05 6.87
CA GLU A 50 3.87 -9.16 6.78
C GLU A 50 2.94 -9.02 5.60
N LYS A 51 2.67 -7.79 5.15
CA LYS A 51 1.79 -7.53 4.01
C LYS A 51 2.30 -6.42 3.12
N ALA A 52 2.00 -6.55 1.85
CA ALA A 52 2.19 -5.49 0.88
C ALA A 52 0.90 -5.32 0.05
N GLY A 53 0.64 -4.10 -0.41
CA GLY A 53 -0.53 -3.83 -1.24
C GLY A 53 -0.53 -2.42 -1.80
N LYS A 54 -1.33 -2.18 -2.82
CA LYS A 54 -1.49 -0.86 -3.42
C LYS A 54 -2.29 0.04 -2.47
N CYS A 55 -1.79 1.22 -2.17
CA CYS A 55 -2.55 2.24 -1.46
C CYS A 55 -3.63 2.81 -2.39
N LEU A 56 -4.89 2.55 -2.06
CA LEU A 56 -6.05 2.94 -2.88
C LEU A 56 -6.56 4.33 -2.54
N GLU A 57 -6.45 4.72 -1.27
CA GLU A 57 -6.97 5.98 -0.75
C GLU A 57 -6.16 6.43 0.46
N VAL A 58 -6.00 7.73 0.63
CA VAL A 58 -5.50 8.35 1.85
C VAL A 58 -6.66 9.05 2.54
N ILE A 59 -7.10 8.46 3.66
CA ILE A 59 -8.26 8.94 4.43
C ILE A 59 -7.89 10.22 5.17
N ASP A 60 -6.77 10.18 5.88
CA ASP A 60 -6.17 11.31 6.60
C ASP A 60 -4.65 11.15 6.73
N GLY A 61 -4.00 12.00 7.54
CA GLY A 61 -2.54 12.01 7.71
C GLY A 61 -1.95 10.77 8.40
N ASN A 62 -2.78 9.87 8.94
CA ASN A 62 -2.31 8.65 9.60
C ASN A 62 -3.18 7.41 9.30
N THR A 63 -4.07 7.50 8.31
CA THR A 63 -4.96 6.39 7.92
C THR A 63 -5.03 6.27 6.40
N ILE A 64 -4.74 5.07 5.90
CA ILE A 64 -4.79 4.75 4.47
C ILE A 64 -5.67 3.53 4.21
N GLN A 65 -6.16 3.38 2.98
CA GLN A 65 -6.84 2.19 2.48
C GLN A 65 -5.88 1.41 1.58
N VAL A 66 -5.61 0.15 1.91
CA VAL A 66 -4.68 -0.71 1.17
C VAL A 66 -5.41 -1.90 0.56
N TYR A 67 -5.16 -2.17 -0.70
CA TYR A 67 -5.72 -3.32 -1.41
C TYR A 67 -5.34 -4.63 -0.72
N GLY A 68 -6.31 -5.53 -0.54
CA GLY A 68 -6.10 -6.83 0.12
C GLY A 68 -5.94 -6.78 1.65
N VAL A 69 -5.84 -5.57 2.25
CA VAL A 69 -5.65 -5.40 3.71
C VAL A 69 -6.82 -4.67 4.36
N GLY A 70 -7.33 -3.63 3.71
CA GLY A 70 -8.36 -2.77 4.26
C GLY A 70 -7.78 -1.46 4.80
N ARG A 71 -8.41 -0.92 5.85
CA ARG A 71 -7.92 0.31 6.50
C ARG A 71 -6.71 0.01 7.37
N VAL A 72 -5.69 0.84 7.21
CA VAL A 72 -4.43 0.78 7.96
C VAL A 72 -4.25 2.08 8.71
N GLN A 73 -4.09 1.99 10.01
CA GLN A 73 -3.70 3.09 10.89
C GLN A 73 -2.19 3.03 11.09
N LEU A 74 -1.50 4.11 10.79
CA LEU A 74 -0.07 4.24 11.04
C LEU A 74 0.16 4.18 12.56
N THR A 75 0.84 3.12 13.04
CA THR A 75 1.09 2.94 14.49
C THR A 75 1.99 4.03 15.03
N GLN A 76 1.80 4.42 16.28
CA GLN A 76 2.50 5.50 17.00
C GLN A 76 2.36 6.91 16.37
N VAL A 77 1.58 7.07 15.31
CA VAL A 77 1.36 8.36 14.63
C VAL A 77 -0.01 8.91 15.01
N GLY A 78 -0.02 9.95 15.83
CA GLY A 78 -1.22 10.69 16.21
C GLY A 78 -1.43 11.91 15.33
N SER A 79 -2.69 12.15 14.89
CA SER A 79 -3.06 13.34 14.15
C SER A 79 -2.76 14.62 14.93
N ILE A 80 -2.44 15.67 14.19
CA ILE A 80 -2.52 17.06 14.64
C ILE A 80 -3.80 17.62 13.99
N ASP A 81 -4.86 17.77 14.79
CA ASP A 81 -6.23 17.99 14.27
C ASP A 81 -6.50 19.43 13.85
N ASN A 82 -5.51 20.31 13.84
CA ASN A 82 -5.64 21.71 13.44
C ASN A 82 -4.91 22.00 12.13
N GLU A 83 -5.48 22.91 11.36
CA GLU A 83 -4.85 23.43 10.15
C GLU A 83 -3.65 24.36 10.50
N PRO A 84 -2.61 24.39 9.67
CA PRO A 84 -2.48 23.69 8.37
C PRO A 84 -1.96 22.25 8.47
N ASN A 85 -1.59 21.77 9.65
CA ASN A 85 -0.88 20.49 9.83
C ASN A 85 -1.72 19.30 9.36
N PHE A 86 -3.02 19.30 9.61
CA PHE A 86 -3.92 18.23 9.16
C PHE A 86 -3.85 18.03 7.64
N SER A 87 -4.04 19.10 6.88
CA SER A 87 -3.97 19.05 5.42
C SER A 87 -2.56 18.72 4.91
N GLN A 88 -1.52 19.24 5.56
CA GLN A 88 -0.14 18.97 5.18
C GLN A 88 0.23 17.49 5.40
N ALA A 89 -0.17 16.89 6.52
CA ALA A 89 0.04 15.48 6.81
C ALA A 89 -0.66 14.59 5.77
N LYS A 90 -1.93 14.88 5.47
CA LYS A 90 -2.68 14.15 4.44
C LYS A 90 -2.03 14.28 3.05
N ASN A 91 -1.60 15.48 2.68
CA ASN A 91 -0.92 15.72 1.40
C ASN A 91 0.40 14.95 1.31
N PHE A 92 1.19 14.96 2.38
CA PHE A 92 2.44 14.20 2.47
C PHE A 92 2.20 12.71 2.25
N VAL A 93 1.27 12.10 2.99
CA VAL A 93 0.94 10.68 2.85
C VAL A 93 0.40 10.38 1.45
N SER A 94 -0.39 11.28 0.86
CA SER A 94 -0.90 11.13 -0.50
C SER A 94 0.21 11.13 -1.53
N GLU A 95 1.16 12.04 -1.42
CA GLU A 95 2.32 12.11 -2.33
C GLU A 95 3.19 10.84 -2.24
N LYS A 96 3.40 10.35 -1.02
CA LYS A 96 4.26 9.20 -0.77
C LYS A 96 3.61 7.87 -1.09
N CYS A 97 2.31 7.68 -0.79
CA CYS A 97 1.66 6.37 -0.78
C CYS A 97 0.62 6.19 -1.89
N LEU A 98 -0.19 7.21 -2.24
CA LEU A 98 -1.35 7.03 -3.10
C LEU A 98 -0.99 6.42 -4.46
N GLY A 99 -1.66 5.31 -4.80
CA GLY A 99 -1.46 4.59 -6.05
C GLY A 99 -0.18 3.74 -6.11
N LYS A 100 0.66 3.78 -5.06
CA LYS A 100 1.91 3.01 -4.96
C LYS A 100 1.73 1.77 -4.10
N THR A 101 2.63 0.81 -4.23
CA THR A 101 2.75 -0.32 -3.29
C THR A 101 3.32 0.18 -1.98
N VAL A 102 2.64 -0.16 -0.89
CA VAL A 102 3.11 0.04 0.48
C VAL A 102 3.35 -1.31 1.15
N TYR A 103 4.29 -1.35 2.07
CA TYR A 103 4.71 -2.51 2.83
C TYR A 103 4.38 -2.27 4.30
N LEU A 104 3.79 -3.25 4.96
CA LEU A 104 3.21 -3.13 6.29
C LEU A 104 3.92 -4.08 7.25
N ASP A 105 4.60 -3.50 8.22
CA ASP A 105 5.11 -4.17 9.42
C ASP A 105 4.01 -4.05 10.47
N ILE A 106 3.23 -5.13 10.64
CA ILE A 106 2.00 -5.13 11.43
C ILE A 106 2.34 -5.38 12.90
N ASP A 107 1.75 -4.61 13.81
CA ASP A 107 1.95 -4.80 15.26
C ASP A 107 1.45 -6.18 15.72
N ASP A 108 2.35 -7.12 15.96
CA ASP A 108 2.06 -8.50 16.35
C ASP A 108 1.27 -8.59 17.66
N LYS A 109 1.49 -7.65 18.59
CA LYS A 109 0.80 -7.63 19.87
C LYS A 109 -0.57 -6.98 19.82
N GLN A 110 -0.77 -6.07 18.86
CA GLN A 110 -2.04 -5.41 18.62
C GLN A 110 -2.25 -5.19 17.13
N PRO A 111 -2.56 -6.24 16.35
CA PRO A 111 -2.67 -6.14 14.90
C PRO A 111 -3.82 -5.25 14.41
N LYS A 112 -4.80 -4.97 15.29
CA LYS A 112 -5.94 -4.10 14.99
C LYS A 112 -6.32 -3.20 16.15
N ASP A 113 -6.85 -2.04 15.82
CA ASP A 113 -7.44 -1.14 16.80
C ASP A 113 -8.95 -1.45 17.04
N LYS A 114 -9.57 -0.67 17.94
CA LYS A 114 -11.00 -0.81 18.25
C LYS A 114 -11.96 -0.50 17.10
N TYR A 115 -11.47 0.08 16.00
CA TYR A 115 -12.23 0.39 14.79
C TYR A 115 -11.95 -0.60 13.67
N ASP A 116 -11.30 -1.73 13.96
CA ASP A 116 -10.90 -2.80 13.02
C ASP A 116 -9.89 -2.33 11.95
N ARG A 117 -9.13 -1.26 12.21
CA ARG A 117 -8.04 -0.83 11.35
C ARG A 117 -6.79 -1.62 11.71
N THR A 118 -6.06 -2.08 10.70
CA THR A 118 -4.75 -2.72 10.89
C THR A 118 -3.75 -1.69 11.43
N LEU A 119 -3.05 -2.02 12.51
CA LEU A 119 -1.99 -1.18 13.08
C LEU A 119 -0.65 -1.62 12.50
N ALA A 120 0.05 -0.71 11.83
CA ALA A 120 1.32 -1.02 11.19
C ALA A 120 2.27 0.18 11.12
N ILE A 121 3.58 -0.12 11.01
CA ILE A 121 4.52 0.80 10.38
C ILE A 121 4.37 0.64 8.87
N VAL A 122 4.25 1.75 8.16
CA VAL A 122 4.02 1.79 6.72
C VAL A 122 5.29 2.24 6.02
N TYR A 123 5.76 1.42 5.11
CA TYR A 123 6.92 1.71 4.28
C TYR A 123 6.54 1.85 2.81
N THR A 124 7.26 2.67 2.09
CA THR A 124 7.42 2.59 0.63
C THR A 124 8.76 1.93 0.32
N ASN A 125 9.15 1.85 -0.95
CA ASN A 125 10.44 1.24 -1.32
C ASN A 125 11.66 1.89 -0.66
N ASP A 126 11.54 3.14 -0.24
CA ASP A 126 12.66 3.99 0.19
C ASP A 126 12.39 4.81 1.46
N THR A 127 11.17 4.75 2.00
CA THR A 127 10.74 5.67 3.06
C THR A 127 9.93 4.96 4.14
N ASP A 128 10.28 5.19 5.40
CA ASP A 128 9.43 4.93 6.56
C ASP A 128 8.48 6.13 6.73
N ILE A 129 7.22 5.92 6.40
CA ILE A 129 6.20 6.98 6.40
C ILE A 129 5.87 7.45 7.81
N ASN A 130 5.82 6.53 8.78
CA ASN A 130 5.53 6.85 10.17
C ASN A 130 6.61 7.77 10.73
N LYS A 131 7.86 7.38 10.58
CA LYS A 131 9.03 8.16 11.04
C LYS A 131 9.12 9.51 10.36
N GLU A 132 8.89 9.58 9.05
CA GLU A 132 9.00 10.83 8.31
C GLU A 132 7.93 11.84 8.70
N LEU A 133 6.69 11.40 8.97
CA LEU A 133 5.62 12.25 9.50
C LEU A 133 5.99 12.88 10.85
N LEU A 134 6.60 12.09 11.74
CA LEU A 134 7.04 12.57 13.08
C LEU A 134 8.21 13.53 12.95
N ASN A 135 9.21 13.21 12.14
CA ASN A 135 10.38 14.03 11.90
C ASN A 135 10.05 15.39 11.27
N SER A 136 9.05 15.40 10.38
CA SER A 136 8.58 16.62 9.72
C SER A 136 7.61 17.45 10.57
N ASN A 137 7.33 17.04 11.82
CA ASN A 137 6.36 17.66 12.73
C ASN A 137 4.93 17.74 12.13
N LEU A 138 4.61 16.83 11.20
CA LEU A 138 3.27 16.69 10.63
C LEU A 138 2.36 15.81 11.46
N ALA A 139 2.93 15.11 12.45
CA ALA A 139 2.23 14.27 13.40
C ALA A 139 2.89 14.35 14.78
N LYS A 140 2.22 13.85 15.80
CA LYS A 140 2.73 13.69 17.16
C LYS A 140 2.84 12.21 17.52
N VAL A 141 3.77 11.85 18.40
CA VAL A 141 3.87 10.48 18.91
C VAL A 141 2.61 10.13 19.70
N SER A 142 1.95 9.06 19.30
CA SER A 142 0.76 8.48 19.96
C SER A 142 1.01 7.01 20.27
N TYR A 143 1.68 6.77 21.40
CA TYR A 143 2.04 5.41 21.83
C TYR A 143 1.01 4.82 22.77
N PHE A 144 0.64 3.55 22.56
CA PHE A 144 -0.25 2.79 23.41
C PHE A 144 0.23 1.34 23.55
N THR A 145 -0.21 0.67 24.59
CA THR A 145 0.14 -0.72 24.89
C THR A 145 -1.11 -1.60 24.86
N PRO A 146 -0.98 -2.89 24.46
CA PRO A 146 0.27 -3.55 24.09
C PRO A 146 0.74 -3.14 22.69
N SER A 147 2.05 -3.12 22.46
CA SER A 147 2.66 -2.98 21.13
C SER A 147 3.98 -3.72 21.14
N GLU A 148 4.39 -4.29 20.03
CA GLU A 148 5.73 -4.86 19.87
C GLU A 148 6.77 -3.79 19.67
N PHE A 149 6.39 -2.69 19.00
CA PHE A 149 7.27 -1.54 18.78
C PHE A 149 7.50 -0.76 20.07
N LYS A 150 8.74 -0.34 20.32
CA LYS A 150 9.05 0.53 21.45
C LYS A 150 8.56 1.94 21.18
N LYS A 151 8.25 2.68 22.24
CA LYS A 151 7.88 4.08 22.12
C LYS A 151 8.96 4.89 21.41
N GLY A 152 8.58 5.53 20.30
CA GLY A 152 9.49 6.34 19.49
C GLY A 152 10.45 5.51 18.61
N GLU A 153 10.15 4.25 18.35
CA GLU A 153 10.92 3.39 17.44
C GLU A 153 10.62 3.70 15.97
N VAL A 154 9.44 4.26 15.70
CA VAL A 154 9.02 4.72 14.38
C VAL A 154 9.51 6.11 14.08
#